data_be2ef52176634390a1749ce30e39c7b7
#
_entry.id   be2ef52176634390a1749ce30e39c7b7
#
_cell.length_a   1.000
_cell.length_b   1.000
_cell.length_c   1.000
_cell.angle_alpha   90.00
_cell.angle_beta   90.00
_cell.angle_gamma   90.00
#
_symmetry.space_group_name_H-M   'P 1'
#
loop_
_entity.id
_entity.type
_entity.pdbx_description
1 polymer ?
#
loop_
_entity_poly.entity_id
_entity_poly.type
_entity_poly.pdbx_seq_one_letter_code
_entity_poly.pdbx_strand_id
1 'polypeptide(L)'
;METWPSVHFKETGYTVLRSGTKTVVMKYGPHGGGHGHPDKLSISIHDGEKEIVSDMGTCAYGVPAFTKWYRKTLSHSTLTVDAKDQKESTGKLLAFKAYKDGGEVSAEAPDVYSGVTMERKLILKKNKLTDILTARSDEQHLYDYVLILTEKPVFSQTGEVIILNDSPSYNYIKNAIVRKQSSPLSCKIGKAYMKIEVSEGQEFEVITGEAPGIPPGNGSVLSKYDSPFCYPLIVRVKD
;
A
#
# COMPACT_ATOMS: atom_id res chain seq x y z
N MET A 1 -17.03 13.59 20.89
CA MET A 1 -16.37 12.31 20.54
C MET A 1 -14.95 12.36 21.07
N GLU A 2 -14.55 11.43 21.94
CA GLU A 2 -13.16 11.33 22.39
C GLU A 2 -12.27 11.00 21.19
N THR A 3 -11.30 11.86 20.93
CA THR A 3 -10.31 11.62 19.87
C THR A 3 -9.14 10.87 20.48
N TRP A 4 -8.97 9.61 20.09
CA TRP A 4 -7.81 8.83 20.47
C TRP A 4 -6.54 9.45 19.85
N PRO A 5 -5.45 9.61 20.61
CA PRO A 5 -4.20 10.17 20.09
C PRO A 5 -3.55 9.26 19.06
N SER A 6 -2.68 9.83 18.24
CA SER A 6 -1.71 9.05 17.45
C SER A 6 -0.74 8.34 18.41
N VAL A 7 -0.45 7.07 18.13
CA VAL A 7 0.38 6.22 19.02
C VAL A 7 1.38 5.40 18.23
N HIS A 8 2.45 5.01 18.91
CA HIS A 8 3.51 4.16 18.38
C HIS A 8 3.73 2.96 19.30
N PHE A 9 3.68 1.78 18.74
CA PHE A 9 3.89 0.51 19.43
C PHE A 9 5.28 -0.03 19.07
N LYS A 10 6.28 0.35 19.89
CA LYS A 10 7.70 0.11 19.62
C LYS A 10 8.01 -1.37 19.39
N GLU A 11 7.56 -2.23 20.30
CA GLU A 11 7.92 -3.65 20.30
C GLU A 11 7.33 -4.44 19.12
N THR A 12 6.17 -4.03 18.64
CA THR A 12 5.51 -4.67 17.51
C THR A 12 5.81 -3.99 16.17
N GLY A 13 6.38 -2.77 16.22
CA GLY A 13 6.69 -1.98 15.03
C GLY A 13 5.46 -1.51 14.26
N TYR A 14 4.43 -1.10 14.99
CA TYR A 14 3.24 -0.47 14.42
C TYR A 14 3.14 0.98 14.85
N THR A 15 2.64 1.81 13.94
CA THR A 15 2.27 3.19 14.25
C THR A 15 0.85 3.44 13.79
N VAL A 16 0.08 4.13 14.60
CA VAL A 16 -1.30 4.52 14.31
C VAL A 16 -1.41 6.03 14.39
N LEU A 17 -1.66 6.69 13.27
CA LEU A 17 -1.95 8.12 13.19
C LEU A 17 -3.46 8.34 13.15
N ARG A 18 -3.96 9.34 13.87
CA ARG A 18 -5.40 9.67 13.92
C ARG A 18 -5.61 11.16 13.79
N SER A 19 -6.58 11.55 12.93
CA SER A 19 -7.04 12.94 12.76
C SER A 19 -8.48 12.93 12.30
N GLY A 20 -9.37 13.55 13.07
CA GLY A 20 -10.80 13.55 12.81
C GLY A 20 -11.35 12.12 12.69
N THR A 21 -11.89 11.76 11.53
CA THR A 21 -12.40 10.41 11.24
C THR A 21 -11.34 9.48 10.69
N LYS A 22 -10.16 9.99 10.30
CA LYS A 22 -9.12 9.18 9.65
C LYS A 22 -8.20 8.48 10.64
N THR A 23 -7.95 7.23 10.38
CA THR A 23 -6.93 6.41 11.02
C THR A 23 -6.02 5.81 9.95
N VAL A 24 -4.71 5.98 10.14
CA VAL A 24 -3.68 5.41 9.26
C VAL A 24 -2.77 4.54 10.09
N VAL A 25 -2.62 3.29 9.70
CA VAL A 25 -1.71 2.34 10.34
C VAL A 25 -0.54 2.09 9.42
N MET A 26 0.68 2.09 9.96
CA MET A 26 1.89 1.67 9.25
C MET A 26 2.57 0.54 10.02
N LYS A 27 2.96 -0.51 9.29
CA LYS A 27 3.70 -1.66 9.79
C LYS A 27 5.15 -1.59 9.32
N TYR A 28 6.10 -1.59 10.27
CA TYR A 28 7.54 -1.62 9.95
C TYR A 28 8.31 -2.68 10.77
N GLY A 29 7.67 -3.30 11.75
CA GLY A 29 8.27 -4.18 12.75
C GLY A 29 8.85 -5.49 12.19
N PRO A 30 9.10 -6.48 13.07
CA PRO A 30 9.64 -7.78 12.70
C PRO A 30 8.80 -8.50 11.63
N HIS A 31 9.42 -9.44 10.91
CA HIS A 31 8.75 -10.19 9.85
C HIS A 31 7.59 -11.06 10.37
N GLY A 32 7.63 -11.54 11.60
CA GLY A 32 6.56 -12.37 12.17
C GLY A 32 6.72 -13.87 11.91
N GLY A 33 7.91 -14.30 11.52
CA GLY A 33 8.25 -15.72 11.33
C GLY A 33 7.45 -16.38 10.21
N GLY A 34 7.08 -17.64 10.37
CA GLY A 34 6.40 -18.45 9.35
C GLY A 34 5.03 -17.93 8.89
N HIS A 35 4.38 -17.07 9.68
CA HIS A 35 3.12 -16.40 9.34
C HIS A 35 3.33 -14.97 8.81
N GLY A 36 4.57 -14.50 8.74
CA GLY A 36 4.89 -13.18 8.22
C GLY A 36 4.66 -13.04 6.72
N HIS A 37 4.39 -11.81 6.29
CA HIS A 37 4.28 -11.43 4.90
C HIS A 37 5.42 -10.46 4.52
N PRO A 38 5.83 -10.41 3.25
CA PRO A 38 6.84 -9.46 2.76
C PRO A 38 6.21 -8.07 2.55
N ASP A 39 5.88 -7.39 3.65
CA ASP A 39 4.99 -6.24 3.71
C ASP A 39 5.56 -5.05 4.51
N LYS A 40 6.89 -4.91 4.57
CA LYS A 40 7.51 -3.79 5.28
C LYS A 40 7.06 -2.46 4.72
N LEU A 41 6.82 -1.52 5.64
CA LEU A 41 6.28 -0.19 5.38
C LEU A 41 4.88 -0.20 4.72
N SER A 42 4.13 -1.32 4.83
CA SER A 42 2.74 -1.33 4.38
C SER A 42 1.86 -0.44 5.26
N ILE A 43 0.78 0.07 4.65
CA ILE A 43 -0.20 0.89 5.33
C ILE A 43 -1.62 0.38 5.14
N SER A 44 -2.48 0.70 6.11
CA SER A 44 -3.93 0.71 5.93
C SER A 44 -4.51 2.06 6.31
N ILE A 45 -5.61 2.45 5.66
CA ILE A 45 -6.26 3.76 5.82
C ILE A 45 -7.75 3.53 6.03
N HIS A 46 -8.28 4.08 7.13
CA HIS A 46 -9.69 4.10 7.46
C HIS A 46 -10.22 5.54 7.50
N ASP A 47 -11.47 5.72 7.11
CA ASP A 47 -12.24 6.95 7.29
C ASP A 47 -13.56 6.62 8.02
N GLY A 48 -13.59 6.82 9.32
CA GLY A 48 -14.61 6.29 10.20
C GLY A 48 -14.56 4.76 10.22
N GLU A 49 -15.70 4.14 9.95
CA GLU A 49 -15.81 2.67 9.88
C GLU A 49 -15.38 2.09 8.52
N LYS A 50 -15.16 2.96 7.53
CA LYS A 50 -14.82 2.55 6.18
C LYS A 50 -13.31 2.44 6.00
N GLU A 51 -12.86 1.27 5.59
CA GLU A 51 -11.49 1.05 5.14
C GLU A 51 -11.36 1.47 3.67
N ILE A 52 -10.37 2.31 3.36
CA ILE A 52 -10.11 2.82 2.01
C ILE A 52 -8.92 2.12 1.38
N VAL A 53 -7.87 1.93 2.17
CA VAL A 53 -6.68 1.14 1.82
C VAL A 53 -6.59 0.00 2.82
N SER A 54 -6.56 -1.23 2.35
CA SER A 54 -6.66 -2.41 3.18
C SER A 54 -5.48 -3.37 3.02
N ASP A 55 -5.32 -4.23 4.01
CA ASP A 55 -4.55 -5.47 3.89
C ASP A 55 -5.54 -6.61 3.66
N MET A 56 -5.33 -7.39 2.60
CA MET A 56 -6.21 -8.49 2.23
C MET A 56 -6.05 -9.73 3.11
N GLY A 57 -5.11 -9.71 4.06
CA GLY A 57 -4.85 -10.83 4.95
C GLY A 57 -4.31 -12.05 4.21
N THR A 58 -4.87 -13.20 4.52
CA THR A 58 -4.42 -14.47 3.94
C THR A 58 -5.60 -15.40 3.67
N CYS A 59 -5.43 -16.38 2.78
CA CYS A 59 -6.40 -17.44 2.52
C CYS A 59 -5.87 -18.80 3.04
N ALA A 60 -6.66 -19.86 2.84
CA ALA A 60 -6.27 -21.21 3.25
C ALA A 60 -4.97 -21.69 2.57
N TYR A 61 -4.12 -22.37 3.33
CA TYR A 61 -2.78 -22.79 2.90
C TYR A 61 -2.75 -23.66 1.64
N GLY A 62 -3.75 -24.47 1.38
CA GLY A 62 -3.84 -25.34 0.20
C GLY A 62 -4.27 -24.64 -1.08
N VAL A 63 -4.62 -23.36 -1.02
CA VAL A 63 -5.11 -22.61 -2.18
C VAL A 63 -3.93 -21.98 -2.94
N PRO A 64 -3.84 -22.11 -4.28
CA PRO A 64 -2.73 -21.50 -5.06
C PRO A 64 -2.55 -20.00 -4.84
N ALA A 65 -3.62 -19.26 -4.61
CA ALA A 65 -3.57 -17.83 -4.33
C ALA A 65 -2.85 -17.51 -3.01
N PHE A 66 -2.76 -18.44 -2.06
CA PHE A 66 -2.01 -18.26 -0.81
C PHE A 66 -0.56 -17.85 -1.08
N THR A 67 0.17 -18.63 -1.88
CA THR A 67 1.58 -18.37 -2.18
C THR A 67 1.81 -17.45 -3.38
N LYS A 68 0.82 -17.32 -4.28
CA LYS A 68 0.97 -16.57 -5.53
C LYS A 68 0.39 -15.17 -5.49
N TRP A 69 -0.44 -14.84 -4.49
CA TRP A 69 -1.05 -13.54 -4.29
C TRP A 69 -0.93 -13.07 -2.84
N TYR A 70 -1.65 -13.66 -1.89
CA TYR A 70 -1.77 -13.12 -0.53
C TYR A 70 -0.44 -13.01 0.25
N ARG A 71 0.53 -13.87 -0.03
CA ARG A 71 1.89 -13.80 0.54
C ARG A 71 2.90 -13.15 -0.40
N LYS A 72 2.47 -12.17 -1.18
CA LYS A 72 3.33 -11.42 -2.11
C LYS A 72 3.36 -9.95 -1.73
N THR A 73 4.51 -9.30 -1.87
CA THR A 73 4.64 -7.85 -1.61
C THR A 73 3.59 -7.06 -2.39
N LEU A 74 3.30 -7.48 -3.61
CA LEU A 74 2.33 -6.83 -4.50
C LEU A 74 0.91 -6.78 -3.93
N SER A 75 0.53 -7.69 -3.02
CA SER A 75 -0.79 -7.69 -2.38
C SER A 75 -0.87 -6.81 -1.13
N HIS A 76 0.17 -6.07 -0.83
CA HIS A 76 0.24 -5.14 0.29
C HIS A 76 0.48 -3.71 -0.18
N SER A 77 0.04 -2.74 0.62
CA SER A 77 0.16 -1.31 0.29
C SER A 77 1.55 -0.77 0.60
N THR A 78 2.55 -1.23 -0.17
CA THR A 78 3.97 -0.91 -0.02
C THR A 78 4.66 -0.81 -1.38
N LEU A 79 5.99 -0.95 -1.44
CA LEU A 79 6.79 -0.90 -2.67
C LEU A 79 7.23 -2.30 -3.09
N THR A 80 7.12 -2.62 -4.38
CA THR A 80 7.89 -3.68 -5.02
C THR A 80 9.01 -3.09 -5.87
N VAL A 81 10.14 -3.80 -5.96
CA VAL A 81 11.27 -3.45 -6.83
C VAL A 81 11.51 -4.61 -7.77
N ASP A 82 11.61 -4.33 -9.07
CA ASP A 82 11.81 -5.33 -10.16
C ASP A 82 10.78 -6.46 -10.12
N ALA A 83 9.54 -6.15 -9.74
CA ALA A 83 8.45 -7.12 -9.57
C ALA A 83 8.78 -8.30 -8.61
N LYS A 84 9.71 -8.09 -7.68
CA LYS A 84 10.16 -9.08 -6.70
C LYS A 84 9.49 -8.86 -5.35
N ASP A 85 9.46 -9.90 -4.52
CA ASP A 85 9.04 -9.79 -3.12
C ASP A 85 10.17 -9.21 -2.26
N GLN A 86 9.79 -8.49 -1.21
CA GLN A 86 10.69 -8.07 -0.14
C GLN A 86 11.30 -9.29 0.56
N LYS A 87 12.57 -9.20 0.95
CA LYS A 87 13.21 -10.15 1.84
C LYS A 87 12.69 -9.95 3.27
N GLU A 88 12.82 -11.00 4.08
CA GLU A 88 12.57 -10.90 5.52
C GLU A 88 13.50 -9.87 6.14
N SER A 89 12.95 -8.93 6.87
CA SER A 89 13.68 -7.85 7.54
C SER A 89 12.88 -7.32 8.72
N THR A 90 13.54 -6.54 9.55
CA THR A 90 12.92 -5.71 10.58
C THR A 90 13.15 -4.26 10.19
N GLY A 91 12.08 -3.50 10.01
CA GLY A 91 12.19 -2.07 9.76
C GLY A 91 12.58 -1.30 11.01
N LYS A 92 12.96 -0.06 10.82
CA LYS A 92 13.42 0.83 11.89
C LYS A 92 12.64 2.13 11.87
N LEU A 93 12.11 2.52 13.03
CA LEU A 93 11.49 3.83 13.20
C LEU A 93 12.58 4.90 13.14
N LEU A 94 12.39 5.90 12.28
CA LEU A 94 13.27 7.06 12.18
C LEU A 94 12.75 8.22 13.02
N ALA A 95 11.42 8.47 12.95
CA ALA A 95 10.78 9.53 13.72
C ALA A 95 9.30 9.22 13.97
N PHE A 96 8.79 9.69 15.11
CA PHE A 96 7.37 9.71 15.43
C PHE A 96 7.03 10.97 16.22
N LYS A 97 5.95 11.64 15.83
CA LYS A 97 5.44 12.80 16.56
C LYS A 97 3.93 12.81 16.52
N ALA A 98 3.30 12.76 17.69
CA ALA A 98 1.87 12.95 17.84
C ALA A 98 1.53 14.45 17.91
N TYR A 99 0.43 14.86 17.30
CA TYR A 99 -0.16 16.19 17.38
C TYR A 99 -1.51 16.12 18.10
N LYS A 100 -2.04 17.25 18.50
CA LYS A 100 -3.40 17.35 19.07
C LYS A 100 -4.46 16.77 18.12
N ASP A 101 -4.29 16.97 16.80
CA ASP A 101 -5.12 16.43 15.74
C ASP A 101 -4.23 15.95 14.60
N GLY A 102 -3.73 14.72 14.72
CA GLY A 102 -2.86 14.10 13.73
C GLY A 102 -1.56 13.55 14.30
N GLY A 103 -0.59 13.40 13.42
CA GLY A 103 0.78 12.97 13.73
C GLY A 103 1.60 12.77 12.48
N GLU A 104 2.88 12.54 12.70
CA GLU A 104 3.81 12.12 11.66
C GLU A 104 4.64 10.93 12.10
N VAL A 105 5.02 10.12 11.14
CA VAL A 105 5.92 8.98 11.33
C VAL A 105 6.80 8.83 10.09
N SER A 106 8.07 8.50 10.31
CA SER A 106 8.92 7.95 9.27
C SER A 106 9.61 6.69 9.75
N ALA A 107 9.73 5.71 8.85
CA ALA A 107 10.41 4.46 9.11
C ALA A 107 11.13 3.99 7.84
N GLU A 108 12.22 3.26 8.03
CA GLU A 108 12.98 2.62 6.95
C GLU A 108 12.82 1.11 7.01
N ALA A 109 12.95 0.46 5.87
CA ALA A 109 13.05 -0.99 5.75
C ALA A 109 14.40 -1.32 5.11
N PRO A 110 15.43 -1.55 5.93
CA PRO A 110 16.75 -1.92 5.43
C PRO A 110 16.72 -3.33 4.86
N ASP A 111 17.54 -3.57 3.84
CA ASP A 111 17.87 -4.90 3.29
C ASP A 111 16.68 -5.69 2.70
N VAL A 112 15.50 -5.08 2.54
CA VAL A 112 14.34 -5.74 1.91
C VAL A 112 14.58 -5.99 0.42
N TYR A 113 15.38 -5.17 -0.21
CA TYR A 113 15.90 -5.35 -1.58
C TYR A 113 17.40 -5.09 -1.59
N SER A 114 18.16 -5.89 -2.32
CA SER A 114 19.61 -5.72 -2.43
C SER A 114 19.93 -4.42 -3.16
N GLY A 115 20.76 -3.57 -2.58
CA GLY A 115 21.18 -2.30 -3.18
C GLY A 115 20.13 -1.20 -3.17
N VAL A 116 18.95 -1.43 -2.57
CA VAL A 116 17.89 -0.41 -2.48
C VAL A 116 17.61 -0.05 -1.02
N THR A 117 17.67 1.21 -0.70
CA THR A 117 17.14 1.73 0.57
C THR A 117 15.71 2.19 0.39
N MET A 118 14.84 1.86 1.34
CA MET A 118 13.41 2.21 1.30
C MET A 118 12.99 2.90 2.58
N GLU A 119 12.37 4.07 2.44
CA GLU A 119 11.81 4.87 3.55
C GLU A 119 10.37 5.27 3.22
N ARG A 120 9.49 5.27 4.23
CA ARG A 120 8.14 5.83 4.12
C ARG A 120 7.91 6.84 5.22
N LYS A 121 7.41 8.02 4.84
CA LYS A 121 7.00 9.09 5.74
C LYS A 121 5.50 9.36 5.56
N LEU A 122 4.76 9.33 6.67
CA LEU A 122 3.35 9.66 6.71
C LEU A 122 3.14 10.90 7.57
N ILE A 123 2.33 11.84 7.06
CA ILE A 123 1.89 13.02 7.80
C ILE A 123 0.38 13.08 7.71
N LEU A 124 -0.30 12.86 8.83
CA LEU A 124 -1.75 13.00 8.94
C LEU A 124 -2.08 14.24 9.76
N LYS A 125 -2.82 15.19 9.16
CA LYS A 125 -3.17 16.44 9.81
C LYS A 125 -4.46 16.99 9.21
N LYS A 126 -5.43 17.37 10.06
CA LYS A 126 -6.71 17.94 9.61
C LYS A 126 -7.38 17.08 8.54
N ASN A 127 -7.51 15.78 8.79
CA ASN A 127 -8.09 14.80 7.85
C ASN A 127 -7.36 14.67 6.49
N LYS A 128 -6.18 15.27 6.32
CA LYS A 128 -5.35 15.14 5.13
C LYS A 128 -4.16 14.24 5.43
N LEU A 129 -4.00 13.19 4.65
CA LEU A 129 -2.79 12.35 4.65
C LEU A 129 -1.86 12.80 3.53
N THR A 130 -0.58 12.96 3.88
CA THR A 130 0.53 13.01 2.93
C THR A 130 1.35 11.74 3.16
N ASP A 131 1.54 10.97 2.11
CA ASP A 131 2.26 9.71 2.10
C ASP A 131 3.43 9.86 1.11
N ILE A 132 4.65 9.73 1.60
CA ILE A 132 5.87 9.86 0.83
C ILE A 132 6.65 8.57 0.99
N LEU A 133 6.80 7.84 -0.10
CA LEU A 133 7.63 6.65 -0.16
C LEU A 133 8.85 6.99 -1.02
N THR A 134 10.04 6.79 -0.47
CA THR A 134 11.31 7.06 -1.13
C THR A 134 12.08 5.76 -1.26
N ALA A 135 12.55 5.48 -2.47
CA ALA A 135 13.52 4.43 -2.76
C ALA A 135 14.78 5.07 -3.35
N ARG A 136 15.94 4.56 -3.00
CA ARG A 136 17.23 5.01 -3.54
C ARG A 136 18.11 3.81 -3.85
N SER A 137 18.73 3.84 -5.02
CA SER A 137 19.72 2.86 -5.47
C SER A 137 20.75 3.57 -6.38
N ASP A 138 21.91 2.97 -6.52
CA ASP A 138 22.92 3.35 -7.52
C ASP A 138 22.70 2.61 -8.87
N GLU A 139 21.74 1.68 -8.90
CA GLU A 139 21.38 0.92 -10.10
C GLU A 139 19.96 1.27 -10.56
N GLN A 140 19.69 1.05 -11.85
CA GLN A 140 18.35 1.26 -12.42
C GLN A 140 17.40 0.14 -12.02
N HIS A 141 16.18 0.50 -11.63
CA HIS A 141 15.15 -0.43 -11.20
C HIS A 141 13.78 -0.06 -11.73
N LEU A 142 12.89 -1.05 -11.70
CA LEU A 142 11.45 -0.84 -11.81
C LEU A 142 10.85 -0.71 -10.41
N TYR A 143 10.28 0.43 -10.10
CA TYR A 143 9.62 0.69 -8.81
C TYR A 143 8.11 0.70 -8.98
N ASP A 144 7.41 -0.16 -8.25
CA ASP A 144 5.95 -0.16 -8.18
C ASP A 144 5.51 0.17 -6.75
N TYR A 145 5.10 1.42 -6.51
CA TYR A 145 4.39 1.80 -5.32
C TYR A 145 2.95 1.33 -5.41
N VAL A 146 2.51 0.53 -4.45
CA VAL A 146 1.21 -0.15 -4.47
C VAL A 146 0.31 0.36 -3.37
N LEU A 147 -0.95 0.62 -3.68
CA LEU A 147 -2.06 0.76 -2.73
C LEU A 147 -3.14 -0.26 -3.06
N ILE A 148 -3.57 -1.02 -2.07
CA ILE A 148 -4.66 -1.98 -2.19
C ILE A 148 -5.95 -1.29 -1.74
N LEU A 149 -6.73 -0.85 -2.71
CA LEU A 149 -7.96 -0.11 -2.48
C LEU A 149 -9.15 -1.05 -2.30
N THR A 150 -10.11 -0.65 -1.47
CA THR A 150 -11.37 -1.39 -1.28
C THR A 150 -12.46 -0.97 -2.27
N GLU A 151 -12.28 0.18 -2.93
CA GLU A 151 -13.16 0.68 -3.98
C GLU A 151 -12.38 1.02 -5.23
N LYS A 152 -13.03 0.85 -6.38
CA LYS A 152 -12.46 1.19 -7.68
C LYS A 152 -12.18 2.69 -7.79
N PRO A 153 -10.93 3.09 -8.05
CA PRO A 153 -10.61 4.51 -8.23
C PRO A 153 -11.19 5.03 -9.55
N VAL A 154 -11.71 6.26 -9.51
CA VAL A 154 -12.30 6.94 -10.66
C VAL A 154 -11.39 8.08 -11.11
N PHE A 155 -10.95 8.02 -12.36
CA PHE A 155 -10.13 9.02 -13.01
C PHE A 155 -10.94 9.76 -14.07
N SER A 156 -10.64 11.05 -14.28
CA SER A 156 -11.19 11.81 -15.41
C SER A 156 -10.52 11.44 -16.74
N GLN A 157 -9.27 10.95 -16.67
CA GLN A 157 -8.48 10.53 -17.82
C GLN A 157 -8.78 9.06 -18.15
N THR A 158 -8.98 8.76 -19.42
CA THR A 158 -9.00 7.39 -19.94
C THR A 158 -7.60 6.77 -19.89
N GLY A 159 -7.52 5.45 -19.96
CA GLY A 159 -6.26 4.73 -20.02
C GLY A 159 -6.34 3.60 -21.05
N GLU A 160 -5.23 2.94 -21.25
CA GLU A 160 -5.09 1.80 -22.16
C GLU A 160 -5.22 0.49 -21.39
N VAL A 161 -5.92 -0.49 -21.96
CA VAL A 161 -6.00 -1.84 -21.39
C VAL A 161 -4.68 -2.56 -21.62
N ILE A 162 -4.13 -3.15 -20.56
CA ILE A 162 -2.88 -3.89 -20.61
C ILE A 162 -3.01 -5.26 -19.92
N ILE A 163 -2.04 -6.12 -20.17
CA ILE A 163 -1.84 -7.36 -19.44
C ILE A 163 -0.57 -7.22 -18.61
N LEU A 164 -0.69 -7.41 -17.30
CA LEU A 164 0.45 -7.41 -16.39
C LEU A 164 1.01 -8.83 -16.27
N ASN A 165 2.27 -8.99 -16.62
CA ASN A 165 3.00 -10.27 -16.59
C ASN A 165 4.42 -10.15 -16.06
N ASP A 166 4.73 -9.06 -15.34
CA ASP A 166 6.06 -8.79 -14.77
C ASP A 166 6.54 -9.91 -13.83
N SER A 167 5.61 -10.56 -13.12
CA SER A 167 5.85 -11.79 -12.37
C SER A 167 4.52 -12.56 -12.17
N PRO A 168 4.55 -13.82 -11.67
CA PRO A 168 3.32 -14.60 -11.47
C PRO A 168 2.26 -13.94 -10.60
N SER A 169 2.64 -13.06 -9.65
CA SER A 169 1.68 -12.34 -8.81
C SER A 169 0.92 -11.24 -9.58
N TYR A 170 1.57 -10.61 -10.57
CA TYR A 170 0.93 -9.59 -11.41
C TYR A 170 -0.19 -10.18 -12.27
N ASN A 171 -0.13 -11.46 -12.60
CA ASN A 171 -1.20 -12.15 -13.32
C ASN A 171 -2.52 -12.23 -12.53
N TYR A 172 -2.52 -11.97 -11.24
CA TYR A 172 -3.74 -11.88 -10.42
C TYR A 172 -4.48 -10.56 -10.59
N ILE A 173 -3.82 -9.53 -11.12
CA ILE A 173 -4.44 -8.23 -11.41
C ILE A 173 -5.05 -8.32 -12.81
N LYS A 174 -6.38 -8.37 -12.86
CA LYS A 174 -7.17 -8.46 -14.09
C LYS A 174 -7.72 -7.09 -14.48
N ASN A 175 -8.17 -6.97 -15.74
CA ASN A 175 -8.76 -5.74 -16.27
C ASN A 175 -7.87 -4.52 -16.03
N ALA A 176 -6.55 -4.71 -16.17
CA ALA A 176 -5.57 -3.68 -15.88
C ALA A 176 -5.65 -2.55 -16.91
N ILE A 177 -5.63 -1.31 -16.41
CA ILE A 177 -5.65 -0.09 -17.21
C ILE A 177 -4.45 0.76 -16.80
N VAL A 178 -3.62 1.14 -17.77
CA VAL A 178 -2.46 2.03 -17.57
C VAL A 178 -2.77 3.45 -18.03
N ARG A 179 -2.24 4.43 -17.29
CA ARG A 179 -2.25 5.86 -17.62
C ARG A 179 -0.84 6.40 -17.49
N LYS A 180 -0.21 6.76 -18.61
CA LYS A 180 1.13 7.37 -18.66
C LYS A 180 1.04 8.83 -18.27
N GLN A 181 1.94 9.29 -17.43
CA GLN A 181 1.94 10.63 -16.85
C GLN A 181 3.31 11.27 -16.87
N SER A 182 3.33 12.58 -17.10
CA SER A 182 4.48 13.47 -16.89
C SER A 182 4.14 14.62 -15.93
N SER A 183 2.96 14.57 -15.33
CA SER A 183 2.44 15.57 -14.42
C SER A 183 1.52 14.90 -13.37
N PRO A 184 1.26 15.53 -12.23
CA PRO A 184 0.42 14.94 -11.19
C PRO A 184 -0.95 14.51 -11.70
N LEU A 185 -1.39 13.32 -11.29
CA LEU A 185 -2.69 12.74 -11.62
C LEU A 185 -3.58 12.71 -10.36
N SER A 186 -4.86 12.99 -10.51
CA SER A 186 -5.83 12.89 -9.42
C SER A 186 -6.90 11.85 -9.71
N CYS A 187 -7.37 11.20 -8.65
CA CYS A 187 -8.52 10.30 -8.72
C CYS A 187 -9.42 10.45 -7.50
N LYS A 188 -10.63 9.90 -7.63
CA LYS A 188 -11.61 9.80 -6.55
C LYS A 188 -11.74 8.34 -6.13
N ILE A 189 -11.76 8.09 -4.82
CA ILE A 189 -11.96 6.77 -4.22
C ILE A 189 -13.13 6.93 -3.23
N GLY A 190 -14.31 6.48 -3.62
CA GLY A 190 -15.53 6.75 -2.86
C GLY A 190 -15.75 8.25 -2.65
N LYS A 191 -15.64 8.72 -1.39
CA LYS A 191 -15.74 10.13 -1.02
C LYS A 191 -14.38 10.84 -0.92
N ALA A 192 -13.28 10.09 -0.94
CA ALA A 192 -11.93 10.65 -0.83
C ALA A 192 -11.38 11.07 -2.18
N TYR A 193 -10.46 12.04 -2.15
CA TYR A 193 -9.67 12.46 -3.31
C TYR A 193 -8.20 12.14 -3.04
N MET A 194 -7.52 11.63 -4.05
CA MET A 194 -6.10 11.36 -4.01
C MET A 194 -5.41 12.08 -5.15
N LYS A 195 -4.30 12.75 -4.86
CA LYS A 195 -3.34 13.27 -5.82
C LYS A 195 -2.11 12.38 -5.80
N ILE A 196 -1.66 11.98 -6.96
CA ILE A 196 -0.48 11.13 -7.20
C ILE A 196 0.55 12.00 -7.91
N GLU A 197 1.76 12.02 -7.38
CA GLU A 197 2.90 12.69 -7.99
C GLU A 197 4.19 11.93 -7.69
N VAL A 198 5.17 12.05 -8.55
CA VAL A 198 6.52 11.52 -8.39
C VAL A 198 7.52 12.67 -8.34
N SER A 199 8.80 12.36 -8.19
CA SER A 199 9.85 13.39 -8.22
C SER A 199 9.78 14.24 -9.49
N GLU A 200 10.14 15.50 -9.37
CA GLU A 200 10.08 16.44 -10.48
C GLU A 200 10.89 15.94 -11.70
N GLY A 201 10.27 16.03 -12.87
CA GLY A 201 10.87 15.62 -14.14
C GLY A 201 10.79 14.12 -14.45
N GLN A 202 10.30 13.28 -13.53
CA GLN A 202 10.11 11.86 -13.80
C GLN A 202 8.77 11.59 -14.49
N GLU A 203 8.81 10.74 -15.51
CA GLU A 203 7.58 10.11 -16.06
C GLU A 203 7.19 8.90 -15.22
N PHE A 204 5.88 8.64 -15.15
CA PHE A 204 5.35 7.50 -14.40
C PHE A 204 4.09 6.94 -15.04
N GLU A 205 3.77 5.74 -14.65
CA GLU A 205 2.52 5.07 -15.05
C GLU A 205 1.63 4.88 -13.82
N VAL A 206 0.34 5.16 -13.95
CA VAL A 206 -0.67 4.79 -12.96
C VAL A 206 -1.47 3.61 -13.51
N ILE A 207 -1.29 2.46 -12.89
CA ILE A 207 -1.92 1.21 -13.29
C ILE A 207 -2.99 0.87 -12.25
N THR A 208 -4.17 0.51 -12.70
CA THR A 208 -5.28 0.07 -11.85
C THR A 208 -5.88 -1.21 -12.40
N GLY A 209 -6.38 -2.08 -11.54
CA GLY A 209 -7.01 -3.33 -11.95
C GLY A 209 -7.87 -3.92 -10.85
N GLU A 210 -8.26 -5.17 -11.02
CA GLU A 210 -9.06 -5.96 -10.08
C GLU A 210 -8.27 -7.20 -9.69
N ALA A 211 -8.15 -7.46 -8.38
CA ALA A 211 -7.45 -8.62 -7.85
C ALA A 211 -8.27 -9.29 -6.74
N PRO A 212 -7.92 -10.53 -6.32
CA PRO A 212 -8.63 -11.18 -5.22
C PRO A 212 -8.60 -10.32 -3.95
N GLY A 213 -9.77 -9.99 -3.44
CA GLY A 213 -9.97 -9.24 -2.21
C GLY A 213 -9.84 -10.12 -0.96
N ILE A 214 -10.45 -9.68 0.14
CA ILE A 214 -10.47 -10.46 1.39
C ILE A 214 -11.10 -11.83 1.10
N PRO A 215 -10.37 -12.93 1.42
CA PRO A 215 -10.88 -14.26 1.12
C PRO A 215 -12.16 -14.55 1.91
N PRO A 216 -13.06 -15.35 1.34
CA PRO A 216 -14.22 -15.80 2.05
C PRO A 216 -13.82 -16.56 3.31
N GLY A 217 -14.11 -15.96 4.47
CA GLY A 217 -13.99 -16.65 5.77
C GLY A 217 -15.06 -17.74 5.91
N ASN A 218 -14.84 -18.68 6.80
CA ASN A 218 -15.87 -19.64 7.20
C ASN A 218 -17.00 -18.92 7.93
N GLY A 219 -17.99 -18.49 7.19
CA GLY A 219 -19.25 -17.96 7.67
C GLY A 219 -19.17 -16.57 8.30
N SER A 220 -19.92 -15.68 7.79
CA SER A 220 -20.45 -14.45 8.40
C SER A 220 -19.67 -13.14 8.36
N VAL A 221 -18.39 -13.09 8.11
CA VAL A 221 -17.66 -11.81 8.11
C VAL A 221 -17.29 -11.30 6.70
N LEU A 222 -17.79 -11.97 5.70
CA LEU A 222 -17.59 -11.63 4.28
C LEU A 222 -18.21 -10.32 3.85
N SER A 223 -19.12 -9.82 4.64
CA SER A 223 -19.94 -8.66 4.26
C SER A 223 -19.29 -7.33 4.57
N LYS A 224 -18.04 -7.29 5.02
CA LYS A 224 -17.40 -6.00 5.30
C LYS A 224 -17.11 -5.21 4.02
N TYR A 225 -17.01 -5.90 2.89
CA TYR A 225 -16.83 -5.29 1.57
C TYR A 225 -17.85 -5.89 0.60
N ASP A 226 -18.56 -5.05 -0.10
CA ASP A 226 -19.58 -5.44 -1.11
C ASP A 226 -18.97 -6.10 -2.36
N SER A 227 -17.66 -6.28 -2.38
CA SER A 227 -16.93 -6.83 -3.52
C SER A 227 -15.97 -7.94 -3.09
N PRO A 228 -15.91 -9.07 -3.83
CA PRO A 228 -14.89 -10.10 -3.67
C PRO A 228 -13.51 -9.65 -4.20
N PHE A 229 -13.42 -8.46 -4.75
CA PHE A 229 -12.22 -7.89 -5.35
C PHE A 229 -11.67 -6.75 -4.49
N CYS A 230 -10.34 -6.62 -4.49
CA CYS A 230 -9.67 -5.37 -4.20
C CYS A 230 -9.24 -4.71 -5.52
N TYR A 231 -8.86 -3.45 -5.44
CA TYR A 231 -8.48 -2.63 -6.58
C TYR A 231 -7.06 -2.12 -6.40
N PRO A 232 -6.04 -2.90 -6.80
CA PRO A 232 -4.66 -2.43 -6.78
C PRO A 232 -4.52 -1.16 -7.61
N LEU A 233 -3.91 -0.13 -7.01
CA LEU A 233 -3.43 1.06 -7.68
C LEU A 233 -1.92 1.04 -7.58
N ILE A 234 -1.24 1.00 -8.72
CA ILE A 234 0.21 0.94 -8.83
C ILE A 234 0.70 2.24 -9.45
N VAL A 235 1.64 2.91 -8.79
CA VAL A 235 2.40 4.00 -9.37
C VAL A 235 3.75 3.43 -9.76
N ARG A 236 3.98 3.28 -11.04
CA ARG A 236 5.17 2.66 -11.63
C ARG A 236 6.13 3.73 -12.12
N VAL A 237 7.37 3.65 -11.66
CA VAL A 237 8.49 4.47 -12.11
C VAL A 237 9.60 3.55 -12.62
N LYS A 238 10.17 3.90 -13.77
CA LYS A 238 11.39 3.29 -14.30
C LYS A 238 12.51 4.32 -14.15
N ASP A 239 13.53 3.92 -13.45
CA ASP A 239 14.70 4.75 -13.23
C ASP A 239 15.81 4.36 -14.20
#